data_c52c5744cb6d862341e1635ade5514d3
#
_entry.id   c52c5744cb6d862341e1635ade5514d3
#
_cell.length_a   1.000
_cell.length_b   1.000
_cell.length_c   1.000
_cell.angle_alpha   90.00
_cell.angle_beta   90.00
_cell.angle_gamma   90.00
#
_symmetry.space_group_name_H-M   'P 1'
#
loop_
_entity.id
_entity.type
_entity.pdbx_description
1 polymer ?
#
loop_
_entity_poly.entity_id
_entity_poly.type
_entity_poly.pdbx_seq_one_letter_code
_entity_poly.pdbx_strand_id
1 'polypeptide(L)'
;MDQDASKIAGMYDSVAKEYAEQFFREHDMKPLDREILQRFSQLVKGKNPVWDFGCGPGQTTRYLADLGVEISGLDISAESLNQAGKLHPDIYFQKGNLLDLEFEDRSIGGIVAFYAIVHFSQKQVERAFREIWRVLRPGGIFLFTFHIGDETIHVTEFLGKETEVDFMFFETDFISRCLQRVGFDKIEVIERDPYPDVEYQSRRAYVFAWKTTLLEGR
;
A
#
# COMPACT_ATOMS: atom_id res chain seq x y z
N MET A 1 4.08 -15.07 13.45
CA MET A 1 5.40 -14.57 13.92
C MET A 1 5.67 -13.27 13.17
N ASP A 2 6.22 -12.24 13.83
CA ASP A 2 6.51 -10.99 13.12
C ASP A 2 7.71 -11.21 12.19
N GLN A 3 7.56 -10.92 10.90
CA GLN A 3 8.66 -10.98 9.97
C GLN A 3 9.56 -9.75 10.16
N ASP A 4 10.87 -9.98 10.08
CA ASP A 4 11.86 -8.90 10.20
C ASP A 4 11.80 -7.99 8.96
N ALA A 5 11.69 -6.70 9.20
CA ALA A 5 11.67 -5.68 8.15
C ALA A 5 12.94 -5.72 7.27
N SER A 6 14.09 -6.07 7.84
CA SER A 6 15.35 -6.20 7.08
C SER A 6 15.32 -7.41 6.14
N LYS A 7 14.70 -8.50 6.54
CA LYS A 7 14.52 -9.69 5.70
C LYS A 7 13.60 -9.40 4.52
N ILE A 8 12.49 -8.71 4.76
CA ILE A 8 11.58 -8.28 3.69
C ILE A 8 12.26 -7.32 2.72
N ALA A 9 12.98 -6.31 3.24
CA ALA A 9 13.73 -5.38 2.41
C ALA A 9 14.76 -6.12 1.54
N GLY A 10 15.55 -7.03 2.13
CA GLY A 10 16.56 -7.82 1.40
C GLY A 10 15.96 -8.70 0.31
N MET A 11 14.79 -9.28 0.54
CA MET A 11 14.08 -10.06 -0.48
C MET A 11 13.70 -9.17 -1.67
N TYR A 12 13.04 -8.03 -1.43
CA TYR A 12 12.66 -7.12 -2.52
C TYR A 12 13.89 -6.47 -3.19
N ASP A 13 14.95 -6.17 -2.45
CA ASP A 13 16.23 -5.72 -3.03
C ASP A 13 16.79 -6.74 -4.03
N SER A 14 16.69 -8.04 -3.73
CA SER A 14 17.20 -9.10 -4.58
C SER A 14 16.44 -9.28 -5.90
N VAL A 15 15.17 -8.90 -5.94
CA VAL A 15 14.26 -9.09 -7.10
C VAL A 15 13.78 -7.77 -7.72
N ALA A 16 14.30 -6.63 -7.29
CA ALA A 16 13.78 -5.31 -7.63
C ALA A 16 13.66 -5.08 -9.14
N LYS A 17 14.64 -5.55 -9.92
CA LYS A 17 14.64 -5.42 -11.37
C LYS A 17 13.58 -6.31 -12.01
N GLU A 18 13.57 -7.60 -11.65
CA GLU A 18 12.61 -8.58 -12.17
C GLU A 18 11.18 -8.19 -11.79
N TYR A 19 11.00 -7.66 -10.58
CA TYR A 19 9.72 -7.15 -10.12
C TYR A 19 9.26 -5.93 -10.94
N ALA A 20 10.15 -4.97 -11.18
CA ALA A 20 9.85 -3.81 -12.01
C ALA A 20 9.47 -4.21 -13.46
N GLU A 21 10.23 -5.13 -14.08
CA GLU A 21 9.94 -5.61 -15.45
C GLU A 21 8.59 -6.33 -15.52
N GLN A 22 8.25 -7.17 -14.52
CA GLN A 22 7.03 -7.96 -14.53
C GLN A 22 5.77 -7.14 -14.23
N PHE A 23 5.84 -6.20 -13.27
CA PHE A 23 4.66 -5.49 -12.76
C PHE A 23 4.53 -4.05 -13.26
N PHE A 24 5.45 -3.56 -14.09
CA PHE A 24 5.43 -2.18 -14.60
C PHE A 24 4.08 -1.77 -15.19
N ARG A 25 3.41 -2.68 -15.87
CA ARG A 25 2.13 -2.44 -16.55
C ARG A 25 0.97 -3.23 -15.94
N GLU A 26 1.07 -3.60 -14.66
CA GLU A 26 0.05 -4.45 -14.03
C GLU A 26 -1.36 -3.85 -14.07
N HIS A 27 -1.49 -2.54 -13.97
CA HIS A 27 -2.79 -1.85 -14.02
C HIS A 27 -3.46 -1.92 -15.39
N ASP A 28 -2.71 -2.18 -16.48
CA ASP A 28 -3.30 -2.30 -17.82
C ASP A 28 -4.29 -3.48 -17.90
N MET A 29 -4.02 -4.54 -17.15
CA MET A 29 -4.82 -5.78 -17.14
C MET A 29 -5.82 -5.85 -15.98
N LYS A 30 -5.89 -4.82 -15.12
CA LYS A 30 -6.72 -4.81 -13.91
C LYS A 30 -7.71 -3.63 -13.94
N PRO A 31 -8.88 -3.77 -14.60
CA PRO A 31 -9.82 -2.65 -14.79
C PRO A 31 -10.29 -2.03 -13.47
N LEU A 32 -10.65 -2.85 -12.46
CA LEU A 32 -11.10 -2.31 -11.18
C LEU A 32 -9.99 -1.55 -10.44
N ASP A 33 -8.72 -2.00 -10.53
CA ASP A 33 -7.60 -1.26 -9.94
C ASP A 33 -7.54 0.17 -10.51
N ARG A 34 -7.73 0.32 -11.83
CA ARG A 34 -7.77 1.63 -12.48
C ARG A 34 -8.95 2.48 -12.02
N GLU A 35 -10.14 1.91 -11.92
CA GLU A 35 -11.33 2.62 -11.43
C GLU A 35 -11.15 3.10 -9.99
N ILE A 36 -10.61 2.26 -9.13
CA ILE A 36 -10.30 2.57 -7.72
C ILE A 36 -9.26 3.70 -7.62
N LEU A 37 -8.18 3.61 -8.40
CA LEU A 37 -7.13 4.64 -8.43
C LEU A 37 -7.63 5.96 -9.03
N GLN A 38 -8.46 5.92 -10.08
CA GLN A 38 -9.12 7.11 -10.62
C GLN A 38 -10.04 7.75 -9.58
N ARG A 39 -10.83 6.96 -8.86
CA ARG A 39 -11.65 7.46 -7.75
C ARG A 39 -10.78 8.09 -6.65
N PHE A 40 -9.71 7.43 -6.25
CA PHE A 40 -8.76 7.96 -5.26
C PHE A 40 -8.18 9.30 -5.71
N SER A 41 -7.75 9.43 -6.98
CA SER A 41 -7.20 10.67 -7.51
C SER A 41 -8.17 11.87 -7.37
N GLN A 42 -9.47 11.63 -7.57
CA GLN A 42 -10.50 12.66 -7.38
C GLN A 42 -10.70 13.03 -5.89
N LEU A 43 -10.66 12.02 -5.01
CA LEU A 43 -10.87 12.20 -3.59
C LEU A 43 -9.71 12.95 -2.90
N VAL A 44 -8.48 12.82 -3.41
CA VAL A 44 -7.29 13.50 -2.86
C VAL A 44 -7.01 14.86 -3.50
N LYS A 45 -7.81 15.29 -4.46
CA LYS A 45 -7.64 16.59 -5.10
C LYS A 45 -7.65 17.71 -4.07
N GLY A 46 -6.55 18.50 -4.05
CA GLY A 46 -6.35 19.56 -3.08
C GLY A 46 -5.97 19.10 -1.66
N LYS A 47 -5.61 17.84 -1.50
CA LYS A 47 -5.21 17.25 -0.20
C LYS A 47 -3.70 16.96 -0.08
N ASN A 48 -2.85 17.69 -0.79
CA ASN A 48 -1.39 17.49 -0.72
C ASN A 48 -0.83 17.66 0.70
N PRO A 49 0.25 16.94 1.06
CA PRO A 49 0.92 15.93 0.23
C PRO A 49 0.16 14.61 0.15
N VAL A 50 0.35 13.87 -0.94
CA VAL A 50 -0.13 12.49 -1.14
C VAL A 50 1.06 11.54 -1.26
N TRP A 51 0.95 10.36 -0.67
CA TRP A 51 2.01 9.36 -0.66
C TRP A 51 1.53 7.98 -1.06
N ASP A 52 2.40 7.24 -1.76
CA ASP A 52 2.27 5.82 -2.04
C ASP A 52 3.21 5.06 -1.11
N PHE A 53 2.66 4.32 -0.15
CA PHE A 53 3.40 3.58 0.88
C PHE A 53 3.55 2.11 0.50
N GLY A 54 4.80 1.63 0.44
CA GLY A 54 5.14 0.35 -0.16
C GLY A 54 5.07 0.44 -1.68
N CYS A 55 5.59 1.54 -2.24
CA CYS A 55 5.44 1.88 -3.64
C CYS A 55 6.20 0.96 -4.61
N GLY A 56 7.15 0.16 -4.09
CA GLY A 56 8.01 -0.67 -4.92
C GLY A 56 8.72 0.13 -6.02
N PRO A 57 8.71 -0.33 -7.29
CA PRO A 57 9.29 0.40 -8.41
C PRO A 57 8.39 1.55 -8.93
N GLY A 58 7.30 1.89 -8.24
CA GLY A 58 6.53 3.11 -8.48
C GLY A 58 5.42 3.01 -9.53
N GLN A 59 4.95 1.82 -9.90
CA GLN A 59 3.90 1.67 -10.92
C GLN A 59 2.57 2.34 -10.52
N THR A 60 2.13 2.17 -9.27
CA THR A 60 0.92 2.83 -8.74
C THR A 60 1.16 4.33 -8.57
N THR A 61 2.33 4.72 -8.08
CA THR A 61 2.74 6.12 -7.94
C THR A 61 2.69 6.82 -9.30
N ARG A 62 3.28 6.22 -10.35
CA ARG A 62 3.28 6.76 -11.72
C ARG A 62 1.87 6.89 -12.28
N TYR A 63 1.05 5.84 -12.11
CA TYR A 63 -0.34 5.87 -12.58
C TYR A 63 -1.13 7.03 -11.97
N LEU A 64 -0.99 7.28 -10.67
CA LEU A 64 -1.65 8.41 -10.00
C LEU A 64 -1.07 9.76 -10.41
N ALA A 65 0.23 9.85 -10.63
CA ALA A 65 0.87 11.07 -11.15
C ALA A 65 0.36 11.42 -12.55
N ASP A 66 0.17 10.43 -13.44
CA ASP A 66 -0.42 10.61 -14.77
C ASP A 66 -1.89 11.07 -14.72
N LEU A 67 -2.60 10.77 -13.63
CA LEU A 67 -3.93 11.32 -13.34
C LEU A 67 -3.89 12.74 -12.73
N GLY A 68 -2.71 13.34 -12.61
CA GLY A 68 -2.52 14.69 -12.09
C GLY A 68 -2.44 14.80 -10.57
N VAL A 69 -2.18 13.71 -9.85
CA VAL A 69 -1.92 13.73 -8.41
C VAL A 69 -0.46 14.07 -8.18
N GLU A 70 -0.21 15.12 -7.38
CA GLU A 70 1.12 15.40 -6.85
C GLU A 70 1.43 14.37 -5.74
N ILE A 71 2.19 13.34 -6.07
CA ILE A 71 2.41 12.17 -5.23
C ILE A 71 3.89 11.82 -5.12
N SER A 72 4.28 11.31 -3.97
CA SER A 72 5.61 10.75 -3.69
C SER A 72 5.50 9.29 -3.28
N GLY A 73 6.58 8.52 -3.42
CA GLY A 73 6.62 7.12 -3.02
C GLY A 73 7.50 6.86 -1.81
N LEU A 74 7.11 5.88 -0.99
CA LEU A 74 7.91 5.39 0.13
C LEU A 74 7.96 3.86 0.08
N ASP A 75 9.16 3.29 0.21
CA ASP A 75 9.36 1.84 0.29
C ASP A 75 10.50 1.49 1.24
N ILE A 76 10.50 0.26 1.73
CA ILE A 76 11.56 -0.26 2.60
C ILE A 76 12.77 -0.76 1.80
N SER A 77 12.57 -1.18 0.55
CA SER A 77 13.59 -1.69 -0.36
C SER A 77 14.33 -0.55 -1.06
N ALA A 78 15.63 -0.45 -0.82
CA ALA A 78 16.47 0.56 -1.46
C ALA A 78 16.60 0.31 -2.98
N GLU A 79 16.68 -0.95 -3.40
CA GLU A 79 16.80 -1.29 -4.81
C GLU A 79 15.48 -1.10 -5.58
N SER A 80 14.32 -1.35 -4.96
CA SER A 80 13.03 -0.99 -5.55
C SER A 80 12.94 0.52 -5.79
N LEU A 81 13.36 1.34 -4.82
CA LEU A 81 13.42 2.80 -4.98
C LEU A 81 14.43 3.25 -6.03
N ASN A 82 15.56 2.54 -6.18
CA ASN A 82 16.53 2.78 -7.24
C ASN A 82 15.90 2.52 -8.64
N GLN A 83 15.10 1.45 -8.78
CA GLN A 83 14.32 1.22 -10.01
C GLN A 83 13.26 2.30 -10.20
N ALA A 84 12.52 2.68 -9.16
CA ALA A 84 11.51 3.74 -9.21
C ALA A 84 12.11 5.07 -9.70
N GLY A 85 13.25 5.50 -9.14
CA GLY A 85 13.92 6.73 -9.54
C GLY A 85 14.44 6.70 -10.99
N LYS A 86 14.84 5.53 -11.51
CA LYS A 86 15.24 5.38 -12.92
C LYS A 86 14.05 5.44 -13.87
N LEU A 87 12.93 4.81 -13.49
CA LEU A 87 11.71 4.73 -14.31
C LEU A 87 10.91 6.05 -14.27
N HIS A 88 10.95 6.77 -13.15
CA HIS A 88 10.13 7.95 -12.89
C HIS A 88 10.97 9.09 -12.28
N PRO A 89 11.92 9.67 -13.04
CA PRO A 89 12.89 10.66 -12.55
C PRO A 89 12.25 11.99 -12.11
N ASP A 90 10.98 12.21 -12.45
CA ASP A 90 10.17 13.36 -12.09
C ASP A 90 9.40 13.20 -10.77
N ILE A 91 9.47 12.01 -10.15
CA ILE A 91 8.77 11.71 -8.91
C ILE A 91 9.77 11.54 -7.75
N TYR A 92 9.42 12.06 -6.58
CA TYR A 92 10.23 11.89 -5.37
C TYR A 92 9.94 10.55 -4.69
N PHE A 93 11.00 9.80 -4.39
CA PHE A 93 10.94 8.52 -3.68
C PHE A 93 11.82 8.55 -2.44
N GLN A 94 11.33 8.00 -1.33
CA GLN A 94 12.00 7.99 -0.04
C GLN A 94 12.00 6.60 0.58
N LYS A 95 13.12 6.20 1.19
CA LYS A 95 13.18 4.98 2.00
C LYS A 95 12.45 5.18 3.32
N GLY A 96 11.62 4.20 3.71
CA GLY A 96 10.92 4.24 4.98
C GLY A 96 10.24 2.92 5.34
N ASN A 97 9.77 2.85 6.58
CA ASN A 97 9.10 1.68 7.13
C ASN A 97 7.69 2.05 7.60
N LEU A 98 6.68 1.33 7.12
CA LEU A 98 5.27 1.55 7.50
C LEU A 98 5.01 1.32 9.00
N LEU A 99 5.89 0.57 9.66
CA LEU A 99 5.78 0.31 11.10
C LEU A 99 6.37 1.44 11.96
N ASP A 100 7.08 2.40 11.35
CA ASP A 100 7.74 3.51 12.03
C ASP A 100 7.96 4.64 11.03
N LEU A 101 6.94 5.47 10.82
CA LEU A 101 6.93 6.50 9.79
C LEU A 101 7.62 7.78 10.26
N GLU A 102 8.66 8.19 9.55
CA GLU A 102 9.40 9.44 9.81
C GLU A 102 8.66 10.67 9.24
N PHE A 103 7.39 10.83 9.57
CA PHE A 103 6.54 11.96 9.20
C PHE A 103 5.94 12.60 10.45
N GLU A 104 5.73 13.91 10.39
CA GLU A 104 5.03 14.63 11.43
C GLU A 104 3.56 14.19 11.54
N ASP A 105 3.00 14.31 12.74
CA ASP A 105 1.59 14.03 12.97
C ASP A 105 0.73 14.95 12.09
N ARG A 106 -0.33 14.38 11.51
CA ARG A 106 -1.32 15.14 10.73
C ARG A 106 -0.71 15.94 9.57
N SER A 107 0.33 15.41 8.91
CA SER A 107 1.03 16.09 7.82
C SER A 107 0.55 15.68 6.42
N ILE A 108 -0.02 14.48 6.27
CA ILE A 108 -0.35 13.87 4.97
C ILE A 108 -1.85 13.94 4.69
N GLY A 109 -2.24 14.30 3.47
CA GLY A 109 -3.65 14.42 3.08
C GLY A 109 -4.23 13.19 2.40
N GLY A 110 -3.40 12.36 1.76
CA GLY A 110 -3.81 11.12 1.13
C GLY A 110 -2.70 10.07 1.14
N ILE A 111 -3.05 8.84 1.42
CA ILE A 111 -2.13 7.69 1.38
C ILE A 111 -2.76 6.59 0.54
N VAL A 112 -1.99 6.05 -0.42
CA VAL A 112 -2.29 4.79 -1.10
C VAL A 112 -1.26 3.74 -0.69
N ALA A 113 -1.67 2.47 -0.57
CA ALA A 113 -0.77 1.37 -0.21
C ALA A 113 -1.28 0.06 -0.84
N PHE A 114 -0.83 -0.23 -2.07
CA PHE A 114 -1.25 -1.43 -2.80
C PHE A 114 -0.40 -2.63 -2.40
N TYR A 115 -1.03 -3.63 -1.75
CA TYR A 115 -0.40 -4.85 -1.26
C TYR A 115 0.81 -4.64 -0.32
N ALA A 116 0.89 -3.48 0.34
CA ALA A 116 2.02 -3.13 1.21
C ALA A 116 2.02 -3.85 2.57
N ILE A 117 0.87 -4.43 2.98
CA ILE A 117 0.73 -5.11 4.28
C ILE A 117 0.84 -6.63 4.20
N VAL A 118 1.10 -7.20 3.03
CA VAL A 118 1.06 -8.65 2.77
C VAL A 118 2.10 -9.46 3.55
N HIS A 119 3.08 -8.83 4.14
CA HIS A 119 4.09 -9.47 4.98
C HIS A 119 3.90 -9.21 6.48
N PHE A 120 2.84 -8.52 6.86
CA PHE A 120 2.63 -8.12 8.25
C PHE A 120 1.84 -9.18 9.01
N SER A 121 2.27 -9.48 10.23
CA SER A 121 1.42 -10.15 11.20
C SER A 121 0.24 -9.25 11.59
N GLN A 122 -0.79 -9.81 12.20
CA GLN A 122 -1.94 -9.03 12.68
C GLN A 122 -1.54 -7.87 13.60
N LYS A 123 -0.53 -8.06 14.45
CA LYS A 123 0.01 -7.00 15.34
C LYS A 123 0.70 -5.89 14.54
N GLN A 124 1.46 -6.27 13.51
CA GLN A 124 2.12 -5.31 12.63
C GLN A 124 1.10 -4.51 11.80
N VAL A 125 0.01 -5.14 11.33
CA VAL A 125 -1.09 -4.42 10.67
C VAL A 125 -1.68 -3.35 11.59
N GLU A 126 -1.98 -3.68 12.85
CA GLU A 126 -2.48 -2.69 13.81
C GLU A 126 -1.47 -1.56 14.07
N ARG A 127 -0.18 -1.87 14.14
CA ARG A 127 0.89 -0.86 14.29
C ARG A 127 0.97 0.05 13.08
N ALA A 128 1.00 -0.52 11.87
CA ALA A 128 1.02 0.25 10.63
C ALA A 128 -0.19 1.18 10.51
N PHE A 129 -1.39 0.69 10.84
CA PHE A 129 -2.60 1.52 10.80
C PHE A 129 -2.58 2.66 11.82
N ARG A 130 -1.97 2.48 13.02
CA ARG A 130 -1.76 3.59 13.98
C ARG A 130 -0.82 4.64 13.41
N GLU A 131 0.28 4.23 12.78
CA GLU A 131 1.22 5.15 12.14
C GLU A 131 0.54 5.91 10.98
N ILE A 132 -0.18 5.21 10.10
CA ILE A 132 -0.93 5.81 9.01
C ILE A 132 -1.97 6.80 9.55
N TRP A 133 -2.72 6.42 10.59
CA TRP A 133 -3.69 7.34 11.22
C TRP A 133 -3.00 8.55 11.85
N ARG A 134 -1.86 8.35 12.52
CA ARG A 134 -1.08 9.43 13.13
C ARG A 134 -0.69 10.48 12.10
N VAL A 135 -0.09 10.06 11.00
CA VAL A 135 0.43 10.97 9.96
C VAL A 135 -0.66 11.58 9.07
N LEU A 136 -1.81 10.92 8.90
CA LEU A 136 -2.95 11.49 8.17
C LEU A 136 -3.53 12.68 8.93
N ARG A 137 -3.77 13.79 8.21
CA ARG A 137 -4.50 14.93 8.74
C ARG A 137 -6.00 14.67 8.83
N PRO A 138 -6.75 15.42 9.65
CA PRO A 138 -8.22 15.41 9.61
C PRO A 138 -8.72 15.66 8.19
N GLY A 139 -9.69 14.86 7.72
CA GLY A 139 -10.16 14.85 6.34
C GLY A 139 -9.27 14.10 5.35
N GLY A 140 -8.18 13.49 5.83
CA GLY A 140 -7.29 12.64 5.02
C GLY A 140 -7.91 11.30 4.68
N ILE A 141 -7.38 10.67 3.64
CA ILE A 141 -7.91 9.43 3.06
C ILE A 141 -6.78 8.42 2.95
N PHE A 142 -7.06 7.19 3.38
CA PHE A 142 -6.21 6.03 3.20
C PHE A 142 -6.89 5.03 2.28
N LEU A 143 -6.23 4.66 1.17
CA LEU A 143 -6.62 3.59 0.27
C LEU A 143 -5.57 2.48 0.34
N PHE A 144 -5.98 1.23 0.54
CA PHE A 144 -5.06 0.11 0.47
C PHE A 144 -5.74 -1.16 -0.03
N THR A 145 -4.91 -2.15 -0.40
CA THR A 145 -5.36 -3.44 -0.91
C THR A 145 -4.66 -4.59 -0.19
N PHE A 146 -5.35 -5.73 -0.13
CA PHE A 146 -4.81 -6.97 0.43
C PHE A 146 -5.52 -8.20 -0.15
N HIS A 147 -4.94 -9.38 0.07
CA HIS A 147 -5.54 -10.66 -0.26
C HIS A 147 -6.49 -11.09 0.87
N ILE A 148 -7.73 -11.47 0.49
CA ILE A 148 -8.76 -11.92 1.43
C ILE A 148 -8.55 -13.39 1.76
N GLY A 149 -8.56 -13.72 3.05
CA GLY A 149 -8.43 -15.07 3.60
C GLY A 149 -7.83 -15.06 5.00
N ASP A 150 -7.54 -16.22 5.52
CA ASP A 150 -6.85 -16.44 6.80
C ASP A 150 -5.54 -17.24 6.63
N GLU A 151 -5.16 -17.50 5.39
CA GLU A 151 -3.99 -18.29 5.06
C GLU A 151 -2.69 -17.47 5.23
N THR A 152 -1.63 -18.22 5.49
CA THR A 152 -0.25 -17.76 5.35
C THR A 152 0.42 -18.60 4.27
N ILE A 153 0.87 -17.98 3.20
CA ILE A 153 1.56 -18.65 2.10
C ILE A 153 3.07 -18.49 2.32
N HIS A 154 3.71 -19.58 2.71
CA HIS A 154 5.17 -19.62 2.81
C HIS A 154 5.79 -19.80 1.42
N VAL A 155 6.71 -18.89 1.06
CA VAL A 155 7.36 -18.85 -0.25
C VAL A 155 8.87 -19.01 -0.07
N THR A 156 9.41 -20.03 -0.75
CA THR A 156 10.86 -20.36 -0.76
C THR A 156 11.58 -19.89 -2.02
N GLU A 157 10.82 -19.44 -3.01
CA GLU A 157 11.32 -18.84 -4.25
C GLU A 157 10.38 -17.70 -4.68
N PHE A 158 10.92 -16.53 -5.00
CA PHE A 158 10.17 -15.42 -5.54
C PHE A 158 10.90 -14.80 -6.73
N LEU A 159 10.21 -14.75 -7.88
CA LEU A 159 10.76 -14.23 -9.15
C LEU A 159 12.13 -14.86 -9.52
N GLY A 160 12.28 -16.18 -9.33
CA GLY A 160 13.49 -16.91 -9.66
C GLY A 160 14.63 -16.75 -8.67
N LYS A 161 14.39 -16.16 -7.50
CA LYS A 161 15.37 -16.04 -6.42
C LYS A 161 14.94 -16.86 -5.21
N GLU A 162 15.88 -17.58 -4.61
CA GLU A 162 15.66 -18.25 -3.34
C GLU A 162 15.36 -17.21 -2.24
N THR A 163 14.34 -17.46 -1.46
CA THR A 163 13.91 -16.61 -0.36
C THR A 163 13.15 -17.43 0.67
N GLU A 164 12.87 -16.85 1.82
CA GLU A 164 11.96 -17.44 2.81
C GLU A 164 11.10 -16.33 3.40
N VAL A 165 9.94 -16.09 2.80
CA VAL A 165 8.99 -15.07 3.25
C VAL A 165 7.58 -15.63 3.31
N ASP A 166 6.78 -15.05 4.17
CA ASP A 166 5.36 -15.35 4.29
C ASP A 166 4.53 -14.24 3.67
N PHE A 167 3.53 -14.63 2.87
CA PHE A 167 2.47 -13.75 2.41
C PHE A 167 1.23 -14.02 3.25
N MET A 168 0.78 -12.99 3.95
CA MET A 168 -0.34 -13.04 4.89
C MET A 168 -1.62 -12.58 4.19
N PHE A 169 -2.68 -13.34 4.37
CA PHE A 169 -4.02 -12.98 3.95
C PHE A 169 -4.81 -12.50 5.16
N PHE A 170 -5.83 -11.67 4.94
CA PHE A 170 -6.62 -11.13 6.04
C PHE A 170 -8.12 -11.16 5.73
N GLU A 171 -8.90 -11.53 6.73
CA GLU A 171 -10.35 -11.37 6.66
C GLU A 171 -10.72 -9.88 6.69
N THR A 172 -11.68 -9.48 5.85
CA THR A 172 -12.15 -8.07 5.75
C THR A 172 -12.71 -7.55 7.08
N ASP A 173 -13.33 -8.41 7.86
CA ASP A 173 -13.82 -8.09 9.20
C ASP A 173 -12.69 -7.79 10.19
N PHE A 174 -11.58 -8.53 10.13
CA PHE A 174 -10.41 -8.24 10.95
C PHE A 174 -9.84 -6.85 10.63
N ILE A 175 -9.64 -6.58 9.36
CA ILE A 175 -9.12 -5.29 8.86
C ILE A 175 -10.03 -4.13 9.28
N SER A 176 -11.34 -4.27 9.09
CA SER A 176 -12.32 -3.24 9.46
C SER A 176 -12.30 -2.94 10.96
N ARG A 177 -12.25 -3.97 11.80
CA ARG A 177 -12.12 -3.80 13.26
C ARG A 177 -10.80 -3.13 13.66
N CYS A 178 -9.68 -3.45 12.98
CA CYS A 178 -8.40 -2.80 13.24
C CYS A 178 -8.46 -1.30 12.92
N LEU A 179 -9.02 -0.92 11.77
CA LEU A 179 -9.18 0.47 11.37
C LEU A 179 -10.07 1.25 12.34
N GLN A 180 -11.21 0.67 12.75
CA GLN A 180 -12.12 1.30 13.74
C GLN A 180 -11.43 1.52 15.08
N ARG A 181 -10.68 0.52 15.60
CA ARG A 181 -9.92 0.64 16.86
C ARG A 181 -8.87 1.73 16.83
N VAL A 182 -8.29 1.98 15.66
CA VAL A 182 -7.28 3.03 15.47
C VAL A 182 -7.92 4.43 15.36
N GLY A 183 -9.20 4.51 14.97
CA GLY A 183 -9.94 5.77 14.90
C GLY A 183 -10.42 6.18 13.52
N PHE A 184 -10.32 5.32 12.51
CA PHE A 184 -11.01 5.53 11.24
C PHE A 184 -12.50 5.29 11.44
N ASP A 185 -13.32 6.25 11.09
CA ASP A 185 -14.77 6.28 11.37
C ASP A 185 -15.64 6.09 10.14
N LYS A 186 -15.08 6.26 8.95
CA LYS A 186 -15.73 5.90 7.70
C LYS A 186 -14.82 4.90 6.95
N ILE A 187 -15.32 3.69 6.73
CA ILE A 187 -14.62 2.60 6.06
C ILE A 187 -15.53 2.07 4.96
N GLU A 188 -14.97 1.92 3.77
CA GLU A 188 -15.64 1.32 2.62
C GLU A 188 -14.76 0.19 2.10
N VAL A 189 -15.32 -1.00 1.98
CA VAL A 189 -14.65 -2.21 1.49
C VAL A 189 -15.27 -2.61 0.16
N ILE A 190 -14.44 -2.83 -0.84
CA ILE A 190 -14.81 -3.33 -2.16
C ILE A 190 -14.04 -4.62 -2.38
N GLU A 191 -14.73 -5.72 -2.61
CA GLU A 191 -14.13 -7.03 -2.81
C GLU A 191 -14.30 -7.48 -4.26
N ARG A 192 -13.37 -8.27 -4.77
CA ARG A 192 -13.47 -8.92 -6.07
C ARG A 192 -12.80 -10.29 -6.08
N ASP A 193 -13.24 -11.10 -7.03
CA ASP A 193 -12.54 -12.31 -7.43
C ASP A 193 -11.28 -11.96 -8.25
N PRO A 194 -10.28 -12.86 -8.32
CA PRO A 194 -9.09 -12.64 -9.12
C PRO A 194 -9.41 -12.58 -10.62
N TYR A 195 -8.61 -11.83 -11.36
CA TYR A 195 -8.63 -11.90 -12.83
C TYR A 195 -7.91 -13.17 -13.28
N PRO A 196 -8.58 -14.07 -14.01
CA PRO A 196 -7.96 -15.31 -14.51
C PRO A 196 -6.70 -15.01 -15.33
N ASP A 197 -5.65 -15.78 -15.13
CA ASP A 197 -4.39 -15.73 -15.88
C ASP A 197 -3.61 -14.39 -15.79
N VAL A 198 -4.08 -13.43 -14.99
CA VAL A 198 -3.48 -12.09 -14.83
C VAL A 198 -2.68 -11.97 -13.54
N GLU A 199 -3.13 -12.65 -12.49
CA GLU A 199 -2.63 -12.45 -11.13
C GLU A 199 -2.77 -13.71 -10.29
N TYR A 200 -2.16 -13.70 -9.09
CA TYR A 200 -2.34 -14.80 -8.14
C TYR A 200 -3.83 -15.00 -7.84
N GLN A 201 -4.29 -16.25 -7.86
CA GLN A 201 -5.72 -16.61 -7.79
C GLN A 201 -6.25 -16.59 -6.36
N SER A 202 -6.40 -15.39 -5.80
CA SER A 202 -7.04 -15.13 -4.50
C SER A 202 -8.03 -13.98 -4.63
N ARG A 203 -9.05 -13.96 -3.77
CA ARG A 203 -9.95 -12.80 -3.64
C ARG A 203 -9.18 -11.60 -3.09
N ARG A 204 -9.61 -10.40 -3.44
CA ARG A 204 -8.94 -9.15 -3.06
C ARG A 204 -9.93 -8.15 -2.49
N ALA A 205 -9.44 -7.34 -1.56
CA ALA A 205 -10.16 -6.20 -1.04
C ALA A 205 -9.42 -4.89 -1.35
N TYR A 206 -10.20 -3.86 -1.64
CA TYR A 206 -9.80 -2.46 -1.70
C TYR A 206 -10.53 -1.74 -0.57
N VAL A 207 -9.80 -1.03 0.25
CA VAL A 207 -10.38 -0.35 1.42
C VAL A 207 -10.09 1.13 1.34
N PHE A 208 -11.15 1.92 1.34
CA PHE A 208 -11.06 3.35 1.62
C PHE A 208 -11.37 3.59 3.09
N ALA A 209 -10.48 4.27 3.80
CA ALA A 209 -10.66 4.67 5.18
C ALA A 209 -10.43 6.18 5.31
N TRP A 210 -11.35 6.86 5.99
CA TRP A 210 -11.28 8.32 6.19
C TRP A 210 -10.97 8.62 7.65
N LYS A 211 -10.02 9.51 7.87
CA LYS A 211 -9.85 10.21 9.14
C LYS A 211 -10.72 11.45 9.10
N THR A 212 -11.95 11.35 9.59
CA THR A 212 -12.85 12.50 9.54
C THR A 212 -12.39 13.63 10.48
N THR A 213 -12.79 14.82 10.16
CA THR A 213 -12.59 15.95 11.06
C THR A 213 -13.55 15.81 12.21
N LEU A 214 -13.05 15.57 13.43
CA LEU A 214 -13.90 15.77 14.61
C LEU A 214 -14.43 17.21 14.52
N LEU A 215 -15.73 17.36 14.35
CA LEU A 215 -16.36 18.64 14.58
C LEU A 215 -16.08 18.96 16.05
N GLU A 216 -15.15 19.90 16.30
CA GLU A 216 -14.98 20.44 17.63
C GLU A 216 -16.37 20.89 18.10
N GLY A 217 -16.89 20.22 19.11
CA GLY A 217 -18.23 20.46 19.62
C GLY A 217 -18.36 21.94 19.98
N ARG A 218 -19.43 22.53 19.47
CA ARG A 218 -19.89 23.85 19.90
C ARG A 218 -20.33 23.81 21.36
#